data_6b60155bcd3e9574e924578aa924b547
#
_entry.id   6b60155bcd3e9574e924578aa924b547
#
_cell.length_a   1.000
_cell.length_b   1.000
_cell.length_c   1.000
_cell.angle_alpha   90.00
_cell.angle_beta   90.00
_cell.angle_gamma   90.00
#
_symmetry.space_group_name_H-M   'P 1'
#
loop_
_entity.id
_entity.type
_entity.pdbx_description
1 polymer ?
#
loop_
_entity_poly.entity_id
_entity_poly.type
_entity_poly.pdbx_seq_one_letter_code
_entity_poly.pdbx_strand_id
1 'polypeptide(L)'
;GTTYGGIRMQRRNTQTLGEVLRDFFEDNTELYEKMMEIRVQRAWGEVLGPTIMQYTRNIYVRDKVLHVSLTSSVLRSELTLCRERLVKSLNDYSGASVITNIVFH
;
A
#
# COMPACT_ATOMS: atom_id res chain seq x y z
N GLY A 1 10.21 0.33 28.02
CA GLY A 1 10.12 0.34 27.94
C GLY A 1 10.01 0.85 27.39
N THR A 2 10.29 1.02 27.31
CA THR A 2 10.12 1.14 27.03
C THR A 2 9.97 1.61 26.38
N THR A 3 10.27 2.20 26.40
CA THR A 3 10.01 2.34 26.12
C THR A 3 9.91 2.90 25.49
N TYR A 4 10.17 3.59 25.54
CA TYR A 4 9.68 3.85 25.19
C TYR A 4 9.25 4.51 25.41
N GLY A 5 9.50 5.06 25.63
CA GLY A 5 8.99 5.08 26.00
C GLY A 5 8.27 5.48 25.95
N GLY A 6 8.30 5.88 26.01
CA GLY A 6 7.59 5.68 26.08
C GLY A 6 6.97 5.53 25.64
N ILE A 7 7.09 5.28 25.53
CA ILE A 7 6.38 4.57 25.15
C ILE A 7 6.26 3.73 25.48
N ARG A 8 6.46 3.57 26.15
CA ARG A 8 6.30 2.41 26.59
C ARG A 8 5.63 1.67 26.60
N MET A 9 5.68 1.12 26.65
CA MET A 9 4.98 0.31 26.66
C MET A 9 4.52 -0.32 27.16
N GLN A 10 4.37 -0.33 27.61
CA GLN A 10 3.91 -1.06 28.22
C GLN A 10 3.36 -1.64 28.51
N ARG A 11 3.62 -1.70 29.07
CA ARG A 11 3.09 -2.47 29.40
C ARG A 11 2.17 -2.93 29.85
N ARG A 12 2.47 -3.01 30.57
CA ARG A 12 1.26 -3.45 30.95
C ARG A 12 0.12 -3.21 30.04
N ASN A 13 0.32 -2.39 29.29
CA ASN A 13 -0.61 -2.08 28.26
C ASN A 13 -0.75 -3.25 27.32
N THR A 14 -1.99 -3.66 27.05
CA THR A 14 -2.26 -4.82 26.24
C THR A 14 -2.54 -4.49 24.79
N GLN A 15 -2.53 -3.23 24.43
CA GLN A 15 -2.79 -2.83 23.04
C GLN A 15 -1.62 -3.19 22.15
N THR A 16 -1.92 -3.67 20.94
CA THR A 16 -0.89 -3.87 19.93
C THR A 16 -0.52 -2.55 19.31
N LEU A 17 0.64 -2.52 18.64
CA LEU A 17 1.06 -1.32 17.94
C LEU A 17 0.03 -0.90 16.89
N GLY A 18 -0.58 -1.88 16.21
CA GLY A 18 -1.60 -1.58 15.22
C GLY A 18 -2.81 -0.89 15.81
N GLU A 19 -3.20 -1.30 17.01
CA GLU A 19 -4.34 -0.69 17.69
C GLU A 19 -4.04 0.76 18.09
N VAL A 20 -2.83 0.98 18.60
CA VAL A 20 -2.41 2.33 18.96
C VAL A 20 -2.40 3.24 17.74
N LEU A 21 -1.85 2.75 16.63
CA LEU A 21 -1.79 3.52 15.40
C LEU A 21 -3.19 3.79 14.85
N ARG A 22 -4.10 2.82 14.98
CA ARG A 22 -5.47 3.03 14.53
C ARG A 22 -6.12 4.18 15.29
N ASP A 23 -5.95 4.19 16.62
CA ASP A 23 -6.52 5.27 17.43
C ASP A 23 -5.95 6.62 17.01
N PHE A 24 -4.65 6.66 16.75
CA PHE A 24 -4.01 7.89 16.31
C PHE A 24 -4.58 8.36 14.97
N PHE A 25 -4.74 7.42 14.03
CA PHE A 25 -5.17 7.77 12.68
C PHE A 25 -6.67 8.02 12.57
N GLU A 26 -7.46 7.68 13.59
CA GLU A 26 -8.88 8.03 13.59
C GLU A 26 -9.06 9.54 13.53
N ASP A 27 -8.16 10.29 14.16
CA ASP A 27 -8.21 11.74 14.14
C ASP A 27 -7.30 12.35 13.09
N ASN A 28 -6.61 11.49 12.30
CA ASN A 28 -5.65 11.92 11.30
C ASN A 28 -5.85 11.14 10.00
N THR A 29 -7.08 11.19 9.47
CA THR A 29 -7.43 10.35 8.33
C THR A 29 -6.63 10.66 7.07
N GLU A 30 -6.32 11.94 6.84
CA GLU A 30 -5.51 12.31 5.68
C GLU A 30 -4.12 11.69 5.75
N LEU A 31 -3.54 11.71 6.93
CA LEU A 31 -2.22 11.13 7.14
C LEU A 31 -2.27 9.62 6.96
N TYR A 32 -3.32 8.99 7.48
CA TYR A 32 -3.51 7.56 7.32
C TYR A 32 -3.61 7.18 5.85
N GLU A 33 -4.44 7.92 5.11
CA GLU A 33 -4.63 7.63 3.68
C GLU A 33 -3.32 7.78 2.92
N LYS A 34 -2.55 8.82 3.25
CA LYS A 34 -1.27 9.03 2.61
C LYS A 34 -0.31 7.89 2.89
N MET A 35 -0.29 7.44 4.14
CA MET A 35 0.56 6.32 4.53
C MET A 35 0.19 5.05 3.78
N MET A 36 -1.12 4.79 3.63
CA MET A 36 -1.56 3.60 2.94
C MET A 36 -1.27 3.67 1.44
N GLU A 37 -1.36 4.87 0.85
CA GLU A 37 -0.98 5.05 -0.55
C GLU A 37 0.49 4.71 -0.76
N ILE A 38 1.34 5.15 0.16
CA ILE A 38 2.77 4.85 0.08
C ILE A 38 3.00 3.34 0.22
N ARG A 39 2.24 2.70 1.09
CA ARG A 39 2.34 1.25 1.27
C ARG A 39 1.99 0.49 -0.01
N VAL A 40 0.93 0.91 -0.70
CA VAL A 40 0.52 0.27 -1.94
C VAL A 40 1.57 0.48 -3.02
N GLN A 41 2.14 1.68 -3.09
CA GLN A 41 3.20 1.95 -4.06
C GLN A 41 4.40 1.03 -3.81
N ARG A 42 4.75 0.85 -2.54
CA ARG A 42 5.84 -0.05 -2.18
C ARG A 42 5.48 -1.51 -2.46
N ALA A 43 4.21 -1.87 -2.21
CA ALA A 43 3.73 -3.22 -2.46
C ALA A 43 3.88 -3.60 -3.93
N TRP A 44 3.73 -2.65 -4.83
CA TRP A 44 3.87 -2.92 -6.27
C TRP A 44 5.21 -3.58 -6.57
N GLY A 45 6.29 -3.02 -6.05
CA GLY A 45 7.61 -3.59 -6.27
C GLY A 45 7.79 -4.94 -5.60
N GLU A 46 7.20 -5.10 -4.42
CA GLU A 46 7.34 -6.34 -3.65
C GLU A 46 6.53 -7.48 -4.25
N VAL A 47 5.34 -7.20 -4.75
CA VAL A 47 4.45 -8.21 -5.32
C VAL A 47 4.85 -8.55 -6.74
N LEU A 48 5.17 -7.55 -7.56
CA LEU A 48 5.47 -7.75 -8.97
C LEU A 48 6.93 -8.08 -9.24
N GLY A 49 7.81 -7.67 -8.36
CA GLY A 49 9.23 -7.99 -8.47
C GLY A 49 10.05 -6.98 -9.27
N PRO A 50 11.39 -7.13 -9.23
CA PRO A 50 12.27 -6.14 -9.84
C PRO A 50 12.18 -6.06 -11.36
N THR A 51 11.85 -7.15 -12.04
CA THR A 51 11.74 -7.14 -13.48
C THR A 51 10.62 -6.20 -13.94
N ILE A 52 9.45 -6.31 -13.29
CA ILE A 52 8.32 -5.45 -13.62
C ILE A 52 8.63 -4.00 -13.22
N MET A 53 9.36 -3.83 -12.12
CA MET A 53 9.75 -2.48 -11.68
C MET A 53 10.59 -1.75 -12.72
N GLN A 54 11.42 -2.49 -13.46
CA GLN A 54 12.24 -1.88 -14.51
C GLN A 54 11.40 -1.21 -15.59
N TYR A 55 10.20 -1.73 -15.81
CA TYR A 55 9.28 -1.19 -16.82
C TYR A 55 8.27 -0.22 -16.23
N THR A 56 8.32 0.02 -14.93
CA THR A 56 7.43 0.95 -14.26
C THR A 56 8.04 2.34 -14.25
N ARG A 57 7.40 3.26 -14.98
CA ARG A 57 7.89 4.63 -15.08
C ARG A 57 7.38 5.49 -13.94
N ASN A 58 6.11 5.34 -13.61
CA ASN A 58 5.47 6.17 -12.61
C ASN A 58 4.36 5.38 -11.94
N ILE A 59 4.11 5.68 -10.67
CA ILE A 59 3.07 5.00 -9.91
C ILE A 59 2.52 5.94 -8.86
N TYR A 60 1.19 6.06 -8.78
CA TYR A 60 0.55 6.90 -7.78
C TYR A 60 -0.88 6.42 -7.55
N VAL A 61 -1.45 6.83 -6.42
CA VAL A 61 -2.83 6.49 -6.05
C VAL A 61 -3.67 7.75 -6.09
N ARG A 62 -4.84 7.66 -6.69
CA ARG A 62 -5.79 8.76 -6.73
C ARG A 62 -7.20 8.18 -6.67
N ASP A 63 -7.98 8.65 -5.70
CA ASP A 63 -9.37 8.23 -5.53
C ASP A 63 -9.49 6.70 -5.46
N LYS A 64 -8.58 6.10 -4.70
CA LYS A 64 -8.53 4.65 -4.49
C LYS A 64 -8.24 3.87 -5.76
N VAL A 65 -7.67 4.50 -6.76
CA VAL A 65 -7.25 3.85 -8.00
C VAL A 65 -5.73 3.98 -8.11
N LEU A 66 -5.08 2.85 -8.30
CA LEU A 66 -3.63 2.84 -8.52
C LEU A 66 -3.37 3.08 -10.00
N HIS A 67 -2.59 4.12 -10.28
CA HIS A 67 -2.20 4.46 -11.66
C HIS A 67 -0.76 4.06 -11.85
N VAL A 68 -0.52 3.20 -12.84
CA VAL A 68 0.81 2.69 -13.13
C VAL A 68 1.13 2.99 -14.58
N SER A 69 2.21 3.72 -14.81
CA SER A 69 2.69 4.01 -16.16
C SER A 69 3.80 3.02 -16.49
N LEU A 70 3.62 2.29 -17.57
CA LEU A 70 4.55 1.25 -17.99
C LEU A 70 5.20 1.64 -19.32
N THR A 71 6.44 1.21 -19.52
CA THR A 71 7.17 1.50 -20.74
C THR A 71 6.97 0.41 -21.81
N SER A 72 6.27 -0.67 -21.46
CA SER A 72 6.04 -1.80 -22.38
C SER A 72 4.55 -1.99 -22.61
N SER A 73 4.13 -1.91 -23.86
CA SER A 73 2.74 -2.13 -24.22
C SER A 73 2.32 -3.59 -24.04
N VAL A 74 3.24 -4.51 -24.27
CA VAL A 74 2.98 -5.93 -24.06
C VAL A 74 2.71 -6.19 -22.59
N LEU A 75 3.57 -5.66 -21.73
CA LEU A 75 3.41 -5.81 -20.28
C LEU A 75 2.10 -5.19 -19.81
N ARG A 76 1.77 -4.00 -20.35
CA ARG A 76 0.54 -3.31 -19.97
C ARG A 76 -0.69 -4.19 -20.29
N SER A 77 -0.70 -4.83 -21.46
CA SER A 77 -1.79 -5.69 -21.84
C SER A 77 -1.90 -6.90 -20.92
N GLU A 78 -0.76 -7.52 -20.63
CA GLU A 78 -0.75 -8.71 -19.78
C GLU A 78 -1.21 -8.40 -18.36
N LEU A 79 -0.73 -7.30 -17.79
CA LEU A 79 -1.10 -6.95 -16.43
C LEU A 79 -2.57 -6.53 -16.33
N THR A 80 -3.12 -5.94 -17.40
CA THR A 80 -4.53 -5.59 -17.42
C THR A 80 -5.42 -6.83 -17.30
N LEU A 81 -4.99 -7.95 -17.88
CA LEU A 81 -5.76 -9.18 -17.82
C LEU A 81 -5.87 -9.75 -16.41
N CYS A 82 -4.90 -9.47 -15.56
CA CYS A 82 -4.93 -9.97 -14.18
C CYS A 82 -5.15 -8.84 -13.17
N ARG A 83 -5.77 -7.75 -13.63
CA ARG A 83 -5.95 -6.54 -12.81
C ARG A 83 -6.64 -6.82 -11.48
N GLU A 84 -7.74 -7.58 -11.50
CA GLU A 84 -8.48 -7.84 -10.26
C GLU A 84 -7.65 -8.61 -9.26
N ARG A 85 -6.88 -9.58 -9.75
CA ARG A 85 -6.01 -10.36 -8.89
C ARG A 85 -4.91 -9.50 -8.29
N LEU A 86 -4.41 -8.55 -9.09
CA LEU A 86 -3.39 -7.63 -8.60
C LEU A 86 -3.94 -6.70 -7.53
N VAL A 87 -5.16 -6.21 -7.69
CA VAL A 87 -5.80 -5.37 -6.67
C VAL A 87 -5.85 -6.13 -5.35
N LYS A 88 -6.29 -7.38 -5.40
CA LYS A 88 -6.37 -8.19 -4.20
C LYS A 88 -5.00 -8.41 -3.56
N SER A 89 -4.02 -8.77 -4.38
CA SER A 89 -2.67 -9.03 -3.87
C SER A 89 -2.05 -7.79 -3.23
N LEU A 90 -2.23 -6.63 -3.85
CA LEU A 90 -1.67 -5.39 -3.34
C LEU A 90 -2.35 -4.97 -2.05
N ASN A 91 -3.66 -5.11 -1.97
CA ASN A 91 -4.39 -4.82 -0.74
C ASN A 91 -4.00 -5.78 0.38
N ASP A 92 -3.87 -7.07 0.05
CA ASP A 92 -3.46 -8.06 1.04
C ASP A 92 -2.07 -7.74 1.60
N TYR A 93 -1.15 -7.39 0.71
CA TYR A 93 0.20 -7.03 1.13
C TYR A 93 0.20 -5.78 2.01
N SER A 94 -0.64 -4.80 1.65
CA SER A 94 -0.72 -3.54 2.38
C SER A 94 -1.45 -3.66 3.71
N GLY A 95 -2.25 -4.70 3.86
CA GLY A 95 -2.99 -4.94 5.10
C GLY A 95 -4.32 -4.21 5.18
N ALA A 96 -4.78 -3.61 4.09
CA ALA A 96 -6.04 -2.89 4.07
C ALA A 96 -6.53 -2.75 2.63
N SER A 97 -7.81 -2.47 2.48
CA SER A 97 -8.41 -2.23 1.15
C SER A 97 -8.12 -0.80 0.72
N VAL A 98 -6.91 -0.56 0.27
CA VAL A 98 -6.45 0.77 -0.09
C VAL A 98 -6.92 1.17 -1.48
N ILE A 99 -6.92 0.22 -2.42
CA ILE A 99 -7.31 0.50 -3.80
C ILE A 99 -8.46 -0.40 -4.23
N THR A 100 -9.25 0.10 -5.17
CA THR A 100 -10.38 -0.64 -5.73
C THR A 100 -10.12 -1.04 -7.18
N ASN A 101 -9.14 -0.42 -7.83
CA ASN A 101 -8.85 -0.67 -9.24
C ASN A 101 -7.43 -0.25 -9.56
N ILE A 102 -6.96 -0.69 -10.71
CA ILE A 102 -5.65 -0.29 -11.24
C ILE A 102 -5.86 0.17 -12.68
N VAL A 103 -5.26 1.29 -13.04
CA VAL A 103 -5.27 1.79 -14.42
C VAL A 103 -3.83 1.80 -14.91
N PHE A 104 -3.59 1.17 -16.05
CA PHE A 104 -2.25 1.13 -16.66
C PHE A 104 -2.18 2.14 -17.80
N HIS A 105 -1.14 2.95 -17.75
CA HIS A 105 -0.90 3.99 -18.75
C HIS A 105 0.28 3.68 -19.62
#